data_3315ff0aa750449e5aed16d0c2b6a8ab
#
_entry.id   3315ff0aa750449e5aed16d0c2b6a8ab
#
_cell.length_a   1.000
_cell.length_b   1.000
_cell.length_c   1.000
_cell.angle_alpha   90.00
_cell.angle_beta   90.00
_cell.angle_gamma   90.00
#
_symmetry.space_group_name_H-M   'P 1'
#
loop_
_entity.id
_entity.type
_entity.pdbx_description
1 polymer ?
#
loop_
_entity_poly.entity_id
_entity_poly.type
_entity_poly.pdbx_seq_one_letter_code
_entity_poly.pdbx_strand_id
1 'polypeptide(L)'
;MTDVPVRIVTAPAVVRDRATWLAYFHIGLFGYFLYAFGPSIALLRDERGYTRTVASLHGSAMALGAVVVGFLAVHVVRRTGRGPFLRMGSVTLAAGLLLYTGFSSLWVTLLGAFVASGGGTMIMVGVNAFLPDHHGPAGPRAMSEAHGLGATMGLLGPLAVGLGVAIGWGWRVGLLATIVGLVVLEIARGRNTEQFDGPHGHPDDEPGHAPHGPLPRRFWLAMAVFGVCAGTEFCLTLWGSDLLRDRAGLGASAAAASLVTLVGGMAVGRVAGAPLVSRFDPDHVLAATMGLTVVGFTIAWLSAAPGPMLVGFAVIGLGLGLQSPLAIGRAVIAAEGQADRGAGLTSVAAGLASGIAPFVLAAVADHLGVHTAFLIVPALMVAGILLVRAAPVPVTDAVGDAVPTDAVPD
;
A
#
# COMPACT_ATOMS: atom_id res chain seq x y z
N MET A 1 4.30 41.47 28.25
CA MET A 1 3.92 40.50 27.21
C MET A 1 4.91 40.67 26.06
N THR A 2 5.97 39.90 26.05
CA THR A 2 7.00 39.94 25.00
C THR A 2 6.54 38.98 23.91
N ASP A 3 6.24 39.53 22.72
CA ASP A 3 5.98 38.75 21.51
C ASP A 3 7.21 37.91 21.18
N VAL A 4 7.15 36.62 21.47
CA VAL A 4 8.13 35.66 20.97
C VAL A 4 7.75 35.38 19.51
N PRO A 5 8.60 35.75 18.52
CA PRO A 5 8.26 35.48 17.13
C PRO A 5 8.23 33.96 16.91
N VAL A 6 7.08 33.43 16.49
CA VAL A 6 6.94 32.05 16.01
C VAL A 6 7.88 31.89 14.83
N ARG A 7 9.03 31.25 15.06
CA ARG A 7 9.96 30.87 14.00
C ARG A 7 9.26 29.83 13.13
N ILE A 8 8.74 30.24 11.98
CA ILE A 8 8.26 29.30 10.94
C ILE A 8 9.51 28.55 10.48
N VAL A 9 9.72 27.35 11.02
CA VAL A 9 10.76 26.45 10.52
C VAL A 9 10.26 25.98 9.15
N THR A 10 10.77 26.59 8.09
CA THR A 10 10.51 26.13 6.73
C THR A 10 11.06 24.73 6.59
N ALA A 11 10.17 23.76 6.28
CA ALA A 11 10.59 22.39 6.04
C ALA A 11 11.74 22.35 5.00
N PRO A 12 12.82 21.61 5.25
CA PRO A 12 13.96 21.57 4.34
C PRO A 12 13.53 21.13 2.94
N ALA A 13 14.15 21.74 1.91
CA ALA A 13 13.84 21.42 0.53
C ALA A 13 14.44 20.07 0.14
N VAL A 14 13.68 19.23 -0.57
CA VAL A 14 14.19 17.99 -1.15
C VAL A 14 15.06 18.31 -2.37
N VAL A 15 16.31 17.87 -2.37
CA VAL A 15 17.19 17.94 -3.54
C VAL A 15 16.93 16.71 -4.41
N ARG A 16 16.21 16.91 -5.50
CA ARG A 16 15.81 15.83 -6.42
C ARG A 16 16.94 15.51 -7.39
N ASP A 17 17.97 14.84 -6.90
CA ASP A 17 19.07 14.32 -7.70
C ASP A 17 18.68 13.06 -8.50
N ARG A 18 19.63 12.50 -9.24
CA ARG A 18 19.39 11.30 -10.05
C ARG A 18 18.97 10.08 -9.22
N ALA A 19 19.59 9.89 -8.05
CA ALA A 19 19.26 8.75 -7.18
C ALA A 19 17.85 8.88 -6.62
N THR A 20 17.44 10.08 -6.23
CA THR A 20 16.07 10.39 -5.77
C THR A 20 15.03 10.10 -6.86
N TRP A 21 15.26 10.56 -8.10
CA TRP A 21 14.34 10.26 -9.21
C TRP A 21 14.26 8.77 -9.52
N LEU A 22 15.38 8.06 -9.51
CA LEU A 22 15.37 6.61 -9.70
C LEU A 22 14.57 5.91 -8.59
N ALA A 23 14.77 6.30 -7.33
CA ALA A 23 14.00 5.77 -6.20
C ALA A 23 12.48 6.05 -6.37
N TYR A 24 12.12 7.27 -6.76
CA TYR A 24 10.72 7.65 -7.02
C TYR A 24 10.08 6.80 -8.11
N PHE A 25 10.76 6.58 -9.22
CA PHE A 25 10.24 5.76 -10.31
C PHE A 25 10.17 4.26 -9.95
N HIS A 26 11.05 3.76 -9.07
CA HIS A 26 10.91 2.40 -8.55
C HIS A 26 9.60 2.23 -7.75
N ILE A 27 9.27 3.17 -6.85
CA ILE A 27 7.98 3.17 -6.14
C ILE A 27 6.83 3.39 -7.12
N GLY A 28 7.02 4.23 -8.15
CA GLY A 28 6.04 4.43 -9.22
C GLY A 28 5.67 3.14 -9.94
N LEU A 29 6.67 2.36 -10.38
CA LEU A 29 6.47 1.09 -11.07
C LEU A 29 5.90 0.01 -10.13
N PHE A 30 6.29 0.01 -8.86
CA PHE A 30 5.66 -0.86 -7.86
C PHE A 30 4.17 -0.54 -7.68
N GLY A 31 3.80 0.74 -7.57
CA GLY A 31 2.40 1.17 -7.49
C GLY A 31 1.60 0.79 -8.73
N TYR A 32 2.18 1.01 -9.92
CA TYR A 32 1.59 0.58 -11.18
C TYR A 32 1.30 -0.92 -11.18
N PHE A 33 2.30 -1.74 -10.85
CA PHE A 33 2.17 -3.20 -10.77
C PHE A 33 1.06 -3.61 -9.80
N LEU A 34 1.07 -3.05 -8.59
CA LEU A 34 0.13 -3.41 -7.52
C LEU A 34 -1.32 -3.24 -7.96
N TYR A 35 -1.65 -2.10 -8.57
CA TYR A 35 -3.02 -1.81 -9.01
C TYR A 35 -3.38 -2.42 -10.38
N ALA A 36 -2.41 -2.77 -11.23
CA ALA A 36 -2.66 -3.55 -12.44
C ALA A 36 -2.96 -5.02 -12.14
N PHE A 37 -2.43 -5.54 -11.03
CA PHE A 37 -2.54 -6.95 -10.68
C PHE A 37 -3.97 -7.36 -10.33
N GLY A 38 -4.73 -6.54 -9.59
CA GLY A 38 -6.11 -6.83 -9.19
C GLY A 38 -7.02 -7.21 -10.37
N PRO A 39 -7.24 -6.31 -11.35
CA PRO A 39 -8.06 -6.63 -12.52
C PRO A 39 -7.52 -7.80 -13.34
N SER A 40 -6.20 -8.07 -13.33
CA SER A 40 -5.64 -9.21 -14.04
C SER A 40 -6.06 -10.56 -13.48
N ILE A 41 -6.32 -10.67 -12.16
CA ILE A 41 -6.80 -11.90 -11.52
C ILE A 41 -8.18 -12.29 -12.06
N ALA A 42 -9.11 -11.34 -12.16
CA ALA A 42 -10.43 -11.60 -12.70
C ALA A 42 -10.38 -12.05 -14.17
N LEU A 43 -9.49 -11.45 -14.96
CA LEU A 43 -9.28 -11.81 -16.36
C LEU A 43 -8.58 -13.17 -16.54
N LEU A 44 -7.60 -13.48 -15.69
CA LEU A 44 -6.96 -14.81 -15.64
C LEU A 44 -7.98 -15.88 -15.25
N ARG A 45 -8.84 -15.62 -14.27
CA ARG A 45 -9.93 -16.50 -13.88
C ARG A 45 -10.81 -16.86 -15.06
N ASP A 46 -11.28 -15.86 -15.80
CA ASP A 46 -12.16 -16.07 -16.94
C ASP A 46 -11.46 -16.86 -18.07
N GLU A 47 -10.20 -16.57 -18.33
CA GLU A 47 -9.41 -17.28 -19.35
C GLU A 47 -9.19 -18.76 -19.00
N ARG A 48 -9.05 -19.07 -17.70
CA ARG A 48 -8.72 -20.41 -17.23
C ARG A 48 -9.92 -21.20 -16.69
N GLY A 49 -11.08 -20.58 -16.57
CA GLY A 49 -12.27 -21.20 -15.99
C GLY A 49 -12.11 -21.50 -14.48
N TYR A 50 -11.29 -20.74 -13.76
CA TYR A 50 -11.12 -20.92 -12.32
C TYR A 50 -12.34 -20.41 -11.56
N THR A 51 -12.60 -21.01 -10.38
CA THR A 51 -13.49 -20.38 -9.38
C THR A 51 -12.83 -19.11 -8.83
N ARG A 52 -13.60 -18.22 -8.21
CA ARG A 52 -13.05 -17.02 -7.55
C ARG A 52 -12.11 -17.41 -6.42
N THR A 53 -12.46 -18.44 -5.67
CA THR A 53 -11.61 -18.98 -4.60
C THR A 53 -10.22 -19.38 -5.13
N VAL A 54 -10.15 -20.14 -6.22
CA VAL A 54 -8.88 -20.56 -6.82
C VAL A 54 -8.11 -19.36 -7.36
N ALA A 55 -8.77 -18.43 -8.04
CA ALA A 55 -8.13 -17.23 -8.56
C ALA A 55 -7.58 -16.33 -7.44
N SER A 56 -8.26 -16.23 -6.30
CA SER A 56 -7.82 -15.41 -5.15
C SER A 56 -6.55 -15.93 -4.48
N LEU A 57 -6.18 -17.22 -4.69
CA LEU A 57 -4.90 -17.75 -4.23
C LEU A 57 -3.70 -16.95 -4.77
N HIS A 58 -3.84 -16.28 -5.92
CA HIS A 58 -2.79 -15.39 -6.44
C HIS A 58 -2.57 -14.18 -5.52
N GLY A 59 -3.64 -13.59 -4.97
CA GLY A 59 -3.55 -12.54 -3.95
C GLY A 59 -2.89 -13.06 -2.65
N SER A 60 -3.27 -14.27 -2.21
CA SER A 60 -2.65 -14.91 -1.04
C SER A 60 -1.18 -15.25 -1.29
N ALA A 61 -0.81 -15.69 -2.50
CA ALA A 61 0.59 -15.93 -2.88
C ALA A 61 1.40 -14.62 -2.89
N MET A 62 0.83 -13.52 -3.40
CA MET A 62 1.45 -12.18 -3.29
C MET A 62 1.69 -11.79 -1.83
N ALA A 63 0.67 -11.94 -0.99
CA ALA A 63 0.77 -11.64 0.44
C ALA A 63 1.90 -12.43 1.11
N LEU A 64 1.98 -13.73 0.83
CA LEU A 64 3.04 -14.59 1.34
C LEU A 64 4.43 -14.14 0.84
N GLY A 65 4.56 -13.79 -0.44
CA GLY A 65 5.79 -13.26 -1.03
C GLY A 65 6.27 -11.98 -0.33
N ALA A 66 5.36 -11.05 -0.08
CA ALA A 66 5.66 -9.81 0.63
C ALA A 66 6.11 -10.09 2.08
N VAL A 67 5.43 -10.96 2.80
CA VAL A 67 5.77 -11.33 4.18
C VAL A 67 7.13 -12.00 4.26
N VAL A 68 7.38 -13.02 3.43
CA VAL A 68 8.65 -13.76 3.43
C VAL A 68 9.83 -12.83 3.11
N VAL A 69 9.70 -11.99 2.08
CA VAL A 69 10.75 -11.05 1.71
C VAL A 69 10.91 -9.95 2.75
N GLY A 70 9.81 -9.45 3.34
CA GLY A 70 9.86 -8.47 4.42
C GLY A 70 10.74 -8.96 5.60
N PHE A 71 10.61 -10.22 6.00
CA PHE A 71 11.48 -10.82 7.04
C PHE A 71 12.94 -11.00 6.59
N LEU A 72 13.16 -11.34 5.32
CA LEU A 72 14.50 -11.61 4.80
C LEU A 72 15.25 -10.33 4.40
N ALA A 73 14.54 -9.24 4.13
CA ALA A 73 15.08 -8.01 3.54
C ALA A 73 16.29 -7.48 4.30
N VAL A 74 16.18 -7.33 5.62
CA VAL A 74 17.28 -6.82 6.48
C VAL A 74 18.53 -7.69 6.33
N HIS A 75 18.37 -9.01 6.33
CA HIS A 75 19.48 -9.96 6.21
C HIS A 75 20.18 -9.87 4.84
N VAL A 76 19.38 -9.72 3.78
CA VAL A 76 19.90 -9.61 2.41
C VAL A 76 20.57 -8.26 2.20
N VAL A 77 19.95 -7.15 2.64
CA VAL A 77 20.55 -5.79 2.53
C VAL A 77 21.91 -5.70 3.22
N ARG A 78 22.01 -6.28 4.45
CA ARG A 78 23.30 -6.30 5.18
C ARG A 78 24.41 -7.02 4.42
N ARG A 79 24.09 -8.02 3.61
CA ARG A 79 25.10 -8.80 2.86
C ARG A 79 25.42 -8.22 1.48
N THR A 80 24.44 -7.61 0.83
CA THR A 80 24.57 -7.17 -0.57
C THR A 80 24.76 -5.67 -0.72
N GLY A 81 24.40 -4.87 0.28
CA GLY A 81 24.22 -3.43 0.16
C GLY A 81 22.87 -3.04 -0.45
N ARG A 82 22.49 -1.78 -0.31
CA ARG A 82 21.17 -1.26 -0.76
C ARG A 82 21.05 -1.23 -2.28
N GLY A 83 22.13 -0.83 -2.95
CA GLY A 83 22.14 -0.71 -4.40
C GLY A 83 21.87 -2.05 -5.12
N PRO A 84 22.66 -3.11 -4.87
CA PRO A 84 22.40 -4.44 -5.40
C PRO A 84 21.05 -5.00 -4.96
N PHE A 85 20.60 -4.77 -3.71
CA PHE A 85 19.31 -5.22 -3.21
C PHE A 85 18.15 -4.64 -4.02
N LEU A 86 18.19 -3.35 -4.35
CA LEU A 86 17.17 -2.72 -5.18
C LEU A 86 17.13 -3.30 -6.60
N ARG A 87 18.31 -3.60 -7.19
CA ARG A 87 18.41 -4.29 -8.49
C ARG A 87 17.84 -5.70 -8.43
N MET A 88 18.15 -6.45 -7.38
CA MET A 88 17.56 -7.78 -7.16
C MET A 88 16.02 -7.67 -7.10
N GLY A 89 15.48 -6.63 -6.46
CA GLY A 89 14.05 -6.36 -6.44
C GLY A 89 13.45 -6.19 -7.84
N SER A 90 14.09 -5.36 -8.68
CA SER A 90 13.66 -5.15 -10.08
C SER A 90 13.67 -6.45 -10.88
N VAL A 91 14.75 -7.23 -10.79
CA VAL A 91 14.90 -8.51 -11.51
C VAL A 91 13.88 -9.54 -11.01
N THR A 92 13.71 -9.63 -9.69
CA THR A 92 12.77 -10.58 -9.07
C THR A 92 11.32 -10.24 -9.45
N LEU A 93 10.93 -8.95 -9.43
CA LEU A 93 9.60 -8.51 -9.87
C LEU A 93 9.37 -8.85 -11.36
N ALA A 94 10.35 -8.55 -12.23
CA ALA A 94 10.26 -8.86 -13.65
C ALA A 94 10.15 -10.38 -13.90
N ALA A 95 10.97 -11.20 -13.22
CA ALA A 95 10.93 -12.66 -13.32
C ALA A 95 9.57 -13.21 -12.85
N GLY A 96 9.04 -12.73 -11.73
CA GLY A 96 7.72 -13.10 -11.24
C GLY A 96 6.60 -12.76 -12.22
N LEU A 97 6.66 -11.58 -12.85
CA LEU A 97 5.70 -11.18 -13.88
C LEU A 97 5.78 -12.04 -15.14
N LEU A 98 6.98 -12.44 -15.57
CA LEU A 98 7.15 -13.38 -16.69
C LEU A 98 6.56 -14.75 -16.36
N LEU A 99 6.73 -15.26 -15.14
CA LEU A 99 6.09 -16.50 -14.70
C LEU A 99 4.57 -16.36 -14.65
N TYR A 100 4.06 -15.26 -14.11
CA TYR A 100 2.61 -15.03 -13.99
C TYR A 100 1.92 -14.88 -15.34
N THR A 101 2.55 -14.18 -16.29
CA THR A 101 1.95 -13.89 -17.60
C THR A 101 2.28 -14.91 -18.67
N GLY A 102 3.41 -15.61 -18.58
CA GLY A 102 3.93 -16.50 -19.63
C GLY A 102 3.44 -17.93 -19.57
N PHE A 103 2.86 -18.37 -18.46
CA PHE A 103 2.50 -19.77 -18.26
C PHE A 103 1.00 -19.94 -18.00
N SER A 104 0.51 -21.19 -18.23
CA SER A 104 -0.89 -21.56 -18.03
C SER A 104 -1.13 -22.43 -16.80
N SER A 105 -0.08 -22.97 -16.19
CA SER A 105 -0.18 -23.79 -15.00
C SER A 105 -0.50 -22.95 -13.78
N LEU A 106 -1.51 -23.33 -12.99
CA LEU A 106 -1.89 -22.67 -11.74
C LEU A 106 -0.69 -22.50 -10.80
N TRP A 107 0.10 -23.56 -10.62
CA TRP A 107 1.24 -23.54 -9.71
C TRP A 107 2.33 -22.56 -10.16
N VAL A 108 2.56 -22.45 -11.47
CA VAL A 108 3.55 -21.51 -12.02
C VAL A 108 3.07 -20.07 -11.89
N THR A 109 1.78 -19.81 -12.14
CA THR A 109 1.22 -18.46 -11.98
C THR A 109 1.15 -18.04 -10.51
N LEU A 110 0.87 -18.97 -9.58
CA LEU A 110 0.96 -18.71 -8.14
C LEU A 110 2.39 -18.37 -7.71
N LEU A 111 3.37 -19.18 -8.17
CA LEU A 111 4.80 -18.88 -7.94
C LEU A 111 5.18 -17.52 -8.53
N GLY A 112 4.66 -17.20 -9.73
CA GLY A 112 4.87 -15.91 -10.37
C GLY A 112 4.35 -14.74 -9.52
N ALA A 113 3.15 -14.85 -8.96
CA ALA A 113 2.57 -13.86 -8.08
C ALA A 113 3.39 -13.69 -6.77
N PHE A 114 3.81 -14.81 -6.17
CA PHE A 114 4.68 -14.82 -4.99
C PHE A 114 6.01 -14.11 -5.25
N VAL A 115 6.70 -14.48 -6.33
CA VAL A 115 8.01 -13.92 -6.71
C VAL A 115 7.89 -12.46 -7.10
N ALA A 116 6.86 -12.08 -7.86
CA ALA A 116 6.63 -10.68 -8.26
C ALA A 116 6.42 -9.77 -7.04
N SER A 117 5.58 -10.19 -6.11
CA SER A 117 5.33 -9.44 -4.88
C SER A 117 6.56 -9.35 -3.99
N GLY A 118 7.34 -10.43 -3.89
CA GLY A 118 8.62 -10.42 -3.21
C GLY A 118 9.58 -9.38 -3.79
N GLY A 119 9.72 -9.31 -5.11
CA GLY A 119 10.52 -8.31 -5.80
C GLY A 119 10.03 -6.88 -5.56
N GLY A 120 8.71 -6.67 -5.62
CA GLY A 120 8.09 -5.38 -5.28
C GLY A 120 8.35 -4.95 -3.84
N THR A 121 8.31 -5.90 -2.89
CA THR A 121 8.64 -5.65 -1.48
C THR A 121 10.11 -5.27 -1.30
N MET A 122 11.03 -5.92 -2.03
CA MET A 122 12.45 -5.50 -2.02
C MET A 122 12.62 -4.06 -2.49
N ILE A 123 11.93 -3.66 -3.56
CA ILE A 123 11.94 -2.28 -4.06
C ILE A 123 11.42 -1.33 -2.97
N MET A 124 10.28 -1.62 -2.38
CA MET A 124 9.65 -0.80 -1.35
C MET A 124 10.55 -0.62 -0.13
N VAL A 125 11.10 -1.72 0.40
CA VAL A 125 12.01 -1.69 1.57
C VAL A 125 13.29 -0.90 1.23
N GLY A 126 13.89 -1.16 0.07
CA GLY A 126 15.13 -0.49 -0.34
C GLY A 126 14.96 1.01 -0.49
N VAL A 127 13.89 1.47 -1.13
CA VAL A 127 13.62 2.91 -1.33
C VAL A 127 13.21 3.58 -0.01
N ASN A 128 12.39 2.92 0.80
CA ASN A 128 11.96 3.46 2.10
C ASN A 128 13.10 3.60 3.10
N ALA A 129 14.14 2.79 2.98
CA ALA A 129 15.37 2.95 3.75
C ALA A 129 16.30 4.01 3.17
N PHE A 130 16.38 4.11 1.84
CA PHE A 130 17.30 5.04 1.15
C PHE A 130 16.88 6.50 1.30
N LEU A 131 15.61 6.84 1.06
CA LEU A 131 15.17 8.24 0.99
C LEU A 131 15.35 9.02 2.30
N PRO A 132 15.01 8.47 3.49
CA PRO A 132 15.27 9.16 4.75
C PRO A 132 16.76 9.39 5.00
N ASP A 133 17.58 8.40 4.75
CA ASP A 133 19.05 8.50 4.95
C ASP A 133 19.70 9.49 3.99
N HIS A 134 19.26 9.51 2.73
CA HIS A 134 19.80 10.38 1.69
C HIS A 134 19.43 11.85 1.90
N HIS A 135 18.22 12.11 2.38
CA HIS A 135 17.70 13.47 2.55
C HIS A 135 17.70 13.99 3.99
N GLY A 136 18.04 13.17 4.98
CA GLY A 136 18.06 13.56 6.40
C GLY A 136 16.73 14.22 6.84
N PRO A 137 16.77 15.48 7.33
CA PRO A 137 15.56 16.17 7.79
C PRO A 137 14.46 16.35 6.72
N ALA A 138 14.81 16.31 5.41
CA ALA A 138 13.85 16.35 4.31
C ALA A 138 13.31 14.96 3.91
N GLY A 139 13.79 13.88 4.54
CA GLY A 139 13.42 12.49 4.27
C GLY A 139 11.92 12.22 4.27
N PRO A 140 11.15 12.64 5.29
CA PRO A 140 9.69 12.44 5.30
C PRO A 140 8.98 13.07 4.10
N ARG A 141 9.48 14.22 3.62
CA ARG A 141 8.94 14.87 2.42
C ARG A 141 9.31 14.10 1.15
N ALA A 142 10.55 13.63 1.03
CA ALA A 142 10.97 12.79 -0.10
C ALA A 142 10.18 11.48 -0.17
N MET A 143 9.92 10.84 0.97
CA MET A 143 9.06 9.67 1.08
C MET A 143 7.63 9.96 0.60
N SER A 144 7.06 11.08 1.04
CA SER A 144 5.71 11.49 0.62
C SER A 144 5.64 11.72 -0.90
N GLU A 145 6.65 12.35 -1.49
CA GLU A 145 6.75 12.57 -2.93
C GLU A 145 6.86 11.24 -3.70
N ALA A 146 7.69 10.29 -3.22
CA ALA A 146 7.84 8.95 -3.82
C ALA A 146 6.52 8.17 -3.82
N HIS A 147 5.85 8.11 -2.68
CA HIS A 147 4.55 7.43 -2.57
C HIS A 147 3.44 8.15 -3.34
N GLY A 148 3.52 9.48 -3.47
CA GLY A 148 2.65 10.27 -4.33
C GLY A 148 2.79 9.87 -5.80
N LEU A 149 4.03 9.71 -6.28
CA LEU A 149 4.30 9.19 -7.64
C LEU A 149 3.81 7.74 -7.78
N GLY A 150 4.01 6.91 -6.74
CA GLY A 150 3.48 5.54 -6.69
C GLY A 150 1.97 5.48 -6.88
N ALA A 151 1.24 6.32 -6.19
CA ALA A 151 -0.21 6.43 -6.33
C ALA A 151 -0.61 6.93 -7.74
N THR A 152 0.10 7.93 -8.26
CA THR A 152 -0.16 8.50 -9.60
C THR A 152 0.07 7.46 -10.70
N MET A 153 1.20 6.76 -10.68
CA MET A 153 1.48 5.69 -11.64
C MET A 153 0.55 4.49 -11.44
N GLY A 154 0.09 4.26 -10.20
CA GLY A 154 -0.91 3.26 -9.88
C GLY A 154 -2.23 3.44 -10.62
N LEU A 155 -2.62 4.69 -10.96
CA LEU A 155 -3.79 4.97 -11.78
C LEU A 155 -3.68 4.39 -13.19
N LEU A 156 -2.46 4.33 -13.73
CA LEU A 156 -2.20 3.83 -15.07
C LEU A 156 -2.34 2.30 -15.16
N GLY A 157 -2.17 1.58 -14.05
CA GLY A 157 -2.21 0.13 -14.02
C GLY A 157 -3.53 -0.47 -14.53
N PRO A 158 -4.67 -0.19 -13.89
CA PRO A 158 -5.99 -0.65 -14.35
C PRO A 158 -6.33 -0.17 -15.76
N LEU A 159 -5.95 1.07 -16.11
CA LEU A 159 -6.17 1.62 -17.45
C LEU A 159 -5.39 0.83 -18.52
N ALA A 160 -4.14 0.51 -18.26
CA ALA A 160 -3.31 -0.24 -19.20
C ALA A 160 -3.81 -1.69 -19.40
N VAL A 161 -4.28 -2.34 -18.32
CA VAL A 161 -4.91 -3.66 -18.39
C VAL A 161 -6.20 -3.57 -19.22
N GLY A 162 -7.08 -2.61 -18.93
CA GLY A 162 -8.32 -2.40 -19.66
C GLY A 162 -8.08 -2.07 -21.13
N LEU A 163 -7.12 -1.19 -21.43
CA LEU A 163 -6.76 -0.83 -22.82
C LEU A 163 -6.22 -2.05 -23.56
N GLY A 164 -5.31 -2.83 -22.96
CA GLY A 164 -4.79 -4.04 -23.59
C GLY A 164 -5.88 -5.02 -24.01
N VAL A 165 -6.92 -5.19 -23.17
CA VAL A 165 -8.10 -5.98 -23.51
C VAL A 165 -8.92 -5.33 -24.61
N ALA A 166 -9.13 -4.01 -24.57
CA ALA A 166 -9.94 -3.28 -25.55
C ALA A 166 -9.38 -3.36 -26.96
N ILE A 167 -8.06 -3.29 -27.12
CA ILE A 167 -7.38 -3.35 -28.44
C ILE A 167 -7.07 -4.79 -28.89
N GLY A 168 -7.50 -5.80 -28.13
CA GLY A 168 -7.31 -7.21 -28.46
C GLY A 168 -5.92 -7.80 -28.17
N TRP A 169 -5.04 -7.06 -27.50
CA TRP A 169 -3.69 -7.56 -27.10
C TRP A 169 -3.71 -8.36 -25.80
N GLY A 170 -4.86 -8.36 -25.12
CA GLY A 170 -5.05 -9.07 -23.85
C GLY A 170 -4.51 -8.31 -22.64
N TRP A 171 -4.93 -8.75 -21.47
CA TRP A 171 -4.62 -8.12 -20.17
C TRP A 171 -3.13 -8.16 -19.80
N ARG A 172 -2.38 -9.14 -20.35
CA ARG A 172 -0.95 -9.35 -20.03
C ARG A 172 -0.09 -8.15 -20.37
N VAL A 173 -0.42 -7.44 -21.45
CA VAL A 173 0.34 -6.27 -21.92
C VAL A 173 0.38 -5.18 -20.83
N GLY A 174 -0.72 -4.99 -20.10
CA GLY A 174 -0.76 -4.05 -18.99
C GLY A 174 0.26 -4.37 -17.89
N LEU A 175 0.47 -5.66 -17.57
CA LEU A 175 1.49 -6.07 -16.58
C LEU A 175 2.91 -6.08 -17.16
N LEU A 176 3.08 -6.49 -18.42
CA LEU A 176 4.38 -6.50 -19.09
C LEU A 176 4.98 -5.10 -19.24
N ALA A 177 4.15 -4.05 -19.28
CA ALA A 177 4.59 -2.66 -19.24
C ALA A 177 5.44 -2.35 -18.00
N THR A 178 5.18 -3.02 -16.86
CA THR A 178 6.05 -2.92 -15.67
C THR A 178 7.47 -3.39 -15.98
N ILE A 179 7.62 -4.50 -16.68
CA ILE A 179 8.94 -5.04 -17.05
C ILE A 179 9.69 -4.05 -17.93
N VAL A 180 9.00 -3.49 -18.93
CA VAL A 180 9.60 -2.47 -19.81
C VAL A 180 10.07 -1.27 -18.96
N GLY A 181 9.23 -0.77 -18.06
CA GLY A 181 9.58 0.30 -17.14
C GLY A 181 10.80 -0.02 -16.28
N LEU A 182 10.84 -1.24 -15.70
CA LEU A 182 11.99 -1.68 -14.88
C LEU A 182 13.28 -1.77 -15.71
N VAL A 183 13.21 -2.30 -16.92
CA VAL A 183 14.38 -2.37 -17.83
C VAL A 183 14.89 -0.97 -18.15
N VAL A 184 14.00 -0.05 -18.54
CA VAL A 184 14.36 1.36 -18.79
C VAL A 184 15.01 1.99 -17.55
N LEU A 185 14.45 1.74 -16.37
CA LEU A 185 14.95 2.28 -15.12
C LEU A 185 16.33 1.72 -14.75
N GLU A 186 16.56 0.41 -14.94
CA GLU A 186 17.87 -0.21 -14.70
C GLU A 186 18.92 0.22 -15.72
N ILE A 187 18.55 0.45 -16.98
CA ILE A 187 19.44 1.06 -17.98
C ILE A 187 19.77 2.49 -17.58
N ALA A 188 18.76 3.29 -17.19
CA ALA A 188 18.98 4.65 -16.70
C ALA A 188 19.85 4.70 -15.44
N ARG A 189 19.74 3.72 -14.55
CA ARG A 189 20.57 3.58 -13.35
C ARG A 189 22.04 3.26 -13.70
N GLY A 190 22.27 2.42 -14.72
CA GLY A 190 23.60 1.98 -15.12
C GLY A 190 24.26 1.01 -14.13
N ARG A 191 25.59 0.98 -14.14
CA ARG A 191 26.38 0.09 -13.27
C ARG A 191 26.66 0.66 -11.88
N ASN A 192 26.47 1.97 -11.68
CA ASN A 192 26.74 2.62 -10.40
C ASN A 192 25.68 2.23 -9.37
N THR A 193 26.04 1.37 -8.43
CA THR A 193 25.21 0.93 -7.31
C THR A 193 25.45 1.76 -6.05
N GLU A 194 26.62 2.40 -5.92
CA GLU A 194 27.05 3.18 -4.75
C GLU A 194 26.18 4.42 -4.52
N GLN A 195 25.49 4.91 -5.55
CA GLN A 195 24.58 6.05 -5.42
C GLN A 195 23.41 5.82 -4.44
N PHE A 196 23.14 4.56 -4.04
CA PHE A 196 22.14 4.20 -3.05
C PHE A 196 22.72 3.84 -1.69
N ASP A 197 24.05 3.82 -1.56
CA ASP A 197 24.72 3.64 -0.28
C ASP A 197 24.75 5.01 0.41
N GLY A 198 24.06 5.14 1.55
CA GLY A 198 24.00 6.39 2.30
C GLY A 198 25.35 6.77 2.90
N PRO A 199 25.59 8.08 3.21
CA PRO A 199 26.83 8.57 3.81
C PRO A 199 27.06 8.10 5.24
N HIS A 200 26.10 7.46 5.87
CA HIS A 200 26.18 6.94 7.23
C HIS A 200 26.27 5.43 7.20
N GLY A 201 27.32 4.90 7.83
CA GLY A 201 27.43 3.47 8.16
C GLY A 201 26.15 2.98 8.83
N HIS A 202 25.95 1.67 8.78
CA HIS A 202 24.70 1.03 9.25
C HIS A 202 24.23 1.63 10.59
N PRO A 203 22.93 1.99 10.72
CA PRO A 203 22.36 2.48 11.98
C PRO A 203 22.45 1.49 13.14
N ASP A 204 22.98 0.30 12.91
CA ASP A 204 23.04 -0.82 13.86
C ASP A 204 24.31 -0.87 14.73
N ASP A 205 25.19 0.12 14.66
CA ASP A 205 26.39 0.16 15.53
C ASP A 205 26.10 0.68 16.95
N GLU A 206 24.88 1.19 17.22
CA GLU A 206 24.41 1.38 18.59
C GLU A 206 23.32 0.37 18.93
N PRO A 207 23.60 -0.59 19.83
CA PRO A 207 22.54 -1.38 20.43
C PRO A 207 21.75 -0.46 21.38
N GLY A 208 20.86 0.35 20.80
CA GLY A 208 19.84 1.04 21.55
C GLY A 208 19.03 -0.03 22.28
N HIS A 209 18.95 0.04 23.58
CA HIS A 209 18.14 -0.83 24.43
C HIS A 209 16.68 -0.62 24.07
N ALA A 210 16.23 -1.28 22.98
CA ALA A 210 14.80 -1.37 22.71
C ALA A 210 14.14 -2.01 23.94
N PRO A 211 13.10 -1.42 24.51
CA PRO A 211 12.41 -1.99 25.65
C PRO A 211 11.99 -3.43 25.30
N HIS A 212 12.59 -4.41 26.00
CA HIS A 212 12.25 -5.81 25.83
C HIS A 212 11.04 -6.12 26.70
N GLY A 213 9.83 -6.04 26.14
CA GLY A 213 8.60 -6.36 26.86
C GLY A 213 7.50 -6.83 25.90
N PRO A 214 6.42 -7.43 26.44
CA PRO A 214 5.25 -7.74 25.62
C PRO A 214 4.62 -6.45 25.12
N LEU A 215 4.21 -6.43 23.86
CA LEU A 215 3.49 -5.30 23.29
C LEU A 215 2.13 -5.13 23.98
N PRO A 216 1.69 -3.89 24.28
CA PRO A 216 0.45 -3.62 24.98
C PRO A 216 -0.78 -4.14 24.25
N ARG A 217 -1.87 -4.45 24.98
CA ARG A 217 -3.13 -4.88 24.36
C ARG A 217 -3.65 -3.88 23.34
N ARG A 218 -3.48 -2.57 23.59
CA ARG A 218 -3.89 -1.50 22.65
C ARG A 218 -3.15 -1.57 21.32
N PHE A 219 -1.89 -2.05 21.30
CA PHE A 219 -1.17 -2.29 20.04
C PHE A 219 -1.88 -3.34 19.18
N TRP A 220 -2.28 -4.46 19.76
CA TRP A 220 -2.97 -5.53 19.03
C TRP A 220 -4.34 -5.11 18.51
N LEU A 221 -5.05 -4.23 19.25
CA LEU A 221 -6.30 -3.62 18.77
C LEU A 221 -6.04 -2.65 17.61
N ALA A 222 -4.97 -1.83 17.69
CA ALA A 222 -4.57 -0.97 16.57
C ALA A 222 -4.17 -1.79 15.34
N MET A 223 -3.49 -2.93 15.53
CA MET A 223 -3.17 -3.88 14.47
C MET A 223 -4.42 -4.49 13.83
N ALA A 224 -5.45 -4.80 14.62
CA ALA A 224 -6.73 -5.28 14.10
C ALA A 224 -7.41 -4.20 13.24
N VAL A 225 -7.40 -2.94 13.68
CA VAL A 225 -7.90 -1.79 12.88
C VAL A 225 -7.15 -1.69 11.56
N PHE A 226 -5.82 -1.76 11.58
CA PHE A 226 -5.02 -1.74 10.36
C PHE A 226 -5.33 -2.92 9.44
N GLY A 227 -5.48 -4.14 10.00
CA GLY A 227 -5.87 -5.32 9.23
C GLY A 227 -7.24 -5.16 8.55
N VAL A 228 -8.21 -4.53 9.22
CA VAL A 228 -9.52 -4.20 8.65
C VAL A 228 -9.39 -3.22 7.48
N CYS A 229 -8.60 -2.15 7.64
CA CYS A 229 -8.36 -1.16 6.58
C CYS A 229 -7.70 -1.81 5.35
N ALA A 230 -6.60 -2.52 5.57
CA ALA A 230 -5.86 -3.19 4.50
C ALA A 230 -6.71 -4.28 3.82
N GLY A 231 -7.42 -5.10 4.61
CA GLY A 231 -8.31 -6.13 4.06
C GLY A 231 -9.40 -5.57 3.18
N THR A 232 -10.00 -4.44 3.56
CA THR A 232 -11.01 -3.75 2.75
C THR A 232 -10.43 -3.20 1.46
N GLU A 233 -9.27 -2.54 1.53
CA GLU A 233 -8.57 -2.02 0.35
C GLU A 233 -8.29 -3.15 -0.65
N PHE A 234 -7.75 -4.28 -0.19
CA PHE A 234 -7.44 -5.41 -1.07
C PHE A 234 -8.67 -6.15 -1.59
N CYS A 235 -9.76 -6.24 -0.83
CA CYS A 235 -11.04 -6.75 -1.35
C CYS A 235 -11.53 -5.95 -2.57
N LEU A 236 -11.47 -4.63 -2.46
CA LEU A 236 -11.94 -3.72 -3.51
C LEU A 236 -10.99 -3.65 -4.70
N THR A 237 -9.68 -3.64 -4.47
CA THR A 237 -8.69 -3.58 -5.56
C THR A 237 -8.57 -4.88 -6.35
N LEU A 238 -8.74 -6.03 -5.69
CA LEU A 238 -8.67 -7.34 -6.35
C LEU A 238 -9.99 -7.75 -7.03
N TRP A 239 -11.12 -7.50 -6.39
CA TRP A 239 -12.43 -7.99 -6.84
C TRP A 239 -13.41 -6.90 -7.27
N GLY A 240 -13.05 -5.61 -7.16
CA GLY A 240 -13.95 -4.51 -7.53
C GLY A 240 -14.35 -4.53 -9.01
N SER A 241 -13.44 -4.93 -9.92
CA SER A 241 -13.79 -5.11 -11.34
C SER A 241 -14.86 -6.21 -11.56
N ASP A 242 -14.82 -7.26 -10.73
CA ASP A 242 -15.80 -8.35 -10.81
C ASP A 242 -17.20 -7.89 -10.35
N LEU A 243 -17.28 -7.06 -9.30
CA LEU A 243 -18.51 -6.42 -8.86
C LEU A 243 -19.09 -5.49 -9.94
N LEU A 244 -18.24 -4.69 -10.60
CA LEU A 244 -18.67 -3.80 -11.69
C LEU A 244 -19.21 -4.59 -12.89
N ARG A 245 -18.63 -5.73 -13.20
CA ARG A 245 -19.12 -6.63 -14.26
C ARG A 245 -20.45 -7.25 -13.91
N ASP A 246 -20.56 -7.77 -12.68
CA ASP A 246 -21.75 -8.48 -12.20
C ASP A 246 -22.97 -7.55 -12.10
N ARG A 247 -22.79 -6.32 -11.57
CA ARG A 247 -23.90 -5.40 -11.26
C ARG A 247 -24.20 -4.40 -12.35
N ALA A 248 -23.16 -3.80 -12.95
CA ALA A 248 -23.33 -2.77 -13.97
C ALA A 248 -23.27 -3.33 -15.39
N GLY A 249 -23.06 -4.63 -15.57
CA GLY A 249 -22.95 -5.26 -16.88
C GLY A 249 -21.76 -4.77 -17.71
N LEU A 250 -20.73 -4.21 -17.08
CA LEU A 250 -19.57 -3.72 -17.78
C LEU A 250 -18.77 -4.86 -18.41
N GLY A 251 -18.34 -4.68 -19.66
CA GLY A 251 -17.39 -5.60 -20.29
C GLY A 251 -16.06 -5.64 -19.56
N ALA A 252 -15.27 -6.69 -19.76
CA ALA A 252 -14.01 -6.94 -19.06
C ALA A 252 -13.02 -5.76 -19.11
N SER A 253 -12.88 -5.14 -20.28
CA SER A 253 -12.03 -3.96 -20.50
C SER A 253 -12.49 -2.76 -19.68
N ALA A 254 -13.79 -2.40 -19.78
CA ALA A 254 -14.36 -1.25 -19.10
C ALA A 254 -14.31 -1.43 -17.58
N ALA A 255 -14.63 -2.62 -17.06
CA ALA A 255 -14.59 -2.91 -15.65
C ALA A 255 -13.16 -2.83 -15.07
N ALA A 256 -12.17 -3.37 -15.81
CA ALA A 256 -10.76 -3.26 -15.39
C ALA A 256 -10.31 -1.79 -15.35
N ALA A 257 -10.56 -1.02 -16.40
CA ALA A 257 -10.20 0.39 -16.48
C ALA A 257 -10.93 1.23 -15.41
N SER A 258 -12.17 0.87 -15.07
CA SER A 258 -13.01 1.62 -14.12
C SER A 258 -12.46 1.60 -12.69
N LEU A 259 -11.57 0.66 -12.32
CA LEU A 259 -10.88 0.70 -11.03
C LEU A 259 -10.02 1.96 -10.84
N VAL A 260 -9.73 2.69 -11.90
CA VAL A 260 -9.08 4.02 -11.82
C VAL A 260 -9.88 4.98 -10.93
N THR A 261 -11.21 4.85 -10.85
CA THR A 261 -12.04 5.69 -9.98
C THR A 261 -11.78 5.43 -8.50
N LEU A 262 -11.59 4.16 -8.12
CA LEU A 262 -11.19 3.77 -6.76
C LEU A 262 -9.79 4.32 -6.43
N VAL A 263 -8.80 4.02 -7.27
CA VAL A 263 -7.41 4.42 -7.03
C VAL A 263 -7.25 5.94 -7.09
N GLY A 264 -7.97 6.60 -8.01
CA GLY A 264 -8.04 8.06 -8.12
C GLY A 264 -8.66 8.69 -6.87
N GLY A 265 -9.75 8.12 -6.37
CA GLY A 265 -10.34 8.51 -5.09
C GLY A 265 -9.34 8.41 -3.94
N MET A 266 -8.56 7.31 -3.86
CA MET A 266 -7.53 7.14 -2.84
C MET A 266 -6.43 8.20 -2.94
N ALA A 267 -5.97 8.53 -4.15
CA ALA A 267 -4.96 9.55 -4.38
C ALA A 267 -5.47 10.94 -3.94
N VAL A 268 -6.69 11.30 -4.34
CA VAL A 268 -7.34 12.55 -3.93
C VAL A 268 -7.56 12.58 -2.42
N GLY A 269 -8.04 11.48 -1.83
CA GLY A 269 -8.26 11.35 -0.38
C GLY A 269 -7.00 11.59 0.44
N ARG A 270 -5.84 11.08 -0.02
CA ARG A 270 -4.54 11.32 0.63
C ARG A 270 -4.13 12.79 0.61
N VAL A 271 -4.27 13.43 -0.54
CA VAL A 271 -3.87 14.84 -0.70
C VAL A 271 -4.84 15.78 0.02
N ALA A 272 -6.14 15.62 -0.24
CA ALA A 272 -7.18 16.49 0.35
C ALA A 272 -7.38 16.25 1.86
N GLY A 273 -7.07 15.05 2.33
CA GLY A 273 -7.22 14.67 3.73
C GLY A 273 -6.05 15.06 4.63
N ALA A 274 -4.87 15.34 4.08
CA ALA A 274 -3.70 15.71 4.87
C ALA A 274 -3.94 16.91 5.82
N PRO A 275 -4.63 18.02 5.40
CA PRO A 275 -4.97 19.11 6.31
C PRO A 275 -5.98 18.75 7.42
N LEU A 276 -6.79 17.69 7.22
CA LEU A 276 -7.74 17.25 8.25
C LEU A 276 -7.00 16.60 9.42
N VAL A 277 -5.97 15.80 9.12
CA VAL A 277 -5.17 15.11 10.14
C VAL A 277 -4.39 16.10 11.02
N SER A 278 -4.03 17.27 10.49
CA SER A 278 -3.35 18.32 11.27
C SER A 278 -4.30 19.16 12.13
N ARG A 279 -5.61 19.10 11.90
CA ARG A 279 -6.62 19.94 12.57
C ARG A 279 -7.52 19.16 13.52
N PHE A 280 -7.70 17.87 13.29
CA PHE A 280 -8.62 17.01 14.03
C PHE A 280 -7.90 15.82 14.59
N ASP A 281 -8.45 15.26 15.66
CA ASP A 281 -7.97 14.03 16.26
C ASP A 281 -7.89 12.89 15.21
N PRO A 282 -6.73 12.20 15.07
CA PRO A 282 -6.54 11.15 14.06
C PRO A 282 -7.54 9.99 14.16
N ASP A 283 -8.00 9.62 15.36
CA ASP A 283 -8.99 8.56 15.55
C ASP A 283 -10.37 8.98 15.06
N HIS A 284 -10.75 10.25 15.23
CA HIS A 284 -11.98 10.80 14.66
C HIS A 284 -11.92 10.87 13.13
N VAL A 285 -10.78 11.31 12.57
CA VAL A 285 -10.58 11.34 11.10
C VAL A 285 -10.64 9.90 10.55
N LEU A 286 -9.98 8.94 11.20
CA LEU A 286 -9.99 7.54 10.77
C LEU A 286 -11.42 6.97 10.77
N ALA A 287 -12.18 7.18 11.84
CA ALA A 287 -13.57 6.72 11.92
C ALA A 287 -14.47 7.40 10.85
N ALA A 288 -14.27 8.69 10.61
CA ALA A 288 -15.00 9.43 9.57
C ALA A 288 -14.69 8.90 8.16
N THR A 289 -13.42 8.58 7.87
CA THR A 289 -13.03 8.00 6.56
C THR A 289 -13.58 6.59 6.37
N MET A 290 -13.67 5.79 7.43
CA MET A 290 -14.38 4.49 7.39
C MET A 290 -15.88 4.68 7.12
N GLY A 291 -16.52 5.66 7.77
CA GLY A 291 -17.90 6.04 7.50
C GLY A 291 -18.12 6.47 6.05
N LEU A 292 -17.20 7.27 5.50
CA LEU A 292 -17.23 7.69 4.09
C LEU A 292 -17.12 6.48 3.15
N THR A 293 -16.28 5.49 3.48
CA THR A 293 -16.19 4.23 2.73
C THR A 293 -17.53 3.49 2.73
N VAL A 294 -18.24 3.42 3.88
CA VAL A 294 -19.59 2.81 3.96
C VAL A 294 -20.59 3.57 3.09
N VAL A 295 -20.56 4.91 3.08
CA VAL A 295 -21.44 5.71 2.22
C VAL A 295 -21.17 5.42 0.74
N GLY A 296 -19.90 5.47 0.31
CA GLY A 296 -19.53 5.14 -1.06
C GLY A 296 -19.90 3.72 -1.45
N PHE A 297 -19.71 2.76 -0.53
CA PHE A 297 -20.12 1.38 -0.72
C PHE A 297 -21.65 1.28 -0.90
N THR A 298 -22.43 1.95 -0.09
CA THR A 298 -23.89 1.95 -0.19
C THR A 298 -24.36 2.48 -1.54
N ILE A 299 -23.75 3.57 -2.04
CA ILE A 299 -24.04 4.11 -3.37
C ILE A 299 -23.76 3.06 -4.46
N ALA A 300 -22.56 2.42 -4.42
CA ALA A 300 -22.16 1.42 -5.40
C ALA A 300 -23.04 0.17 -5.31
N TRP A 301 -23.32 -0.33 -4.09
CA TRP A 301 -24.01 -1.58 -3.84
C TRP A 301 -25.51 -1.54 -4.21
N LEU A 302 -26.17 -0.41 -3.95
CA LEU A 302 -27.57 -0.21 -4.31
C LEU A 302 -27.78 0.05 -5.82
N SER A 303 -26.71 0.41 -6.54
CA SER A 303 -26.81 0.74 -7.96
C SER A 303 -26.63 -0.48 -8.84
N ALA A 304 -27.31 -0.44 -10.01
CA ALA A 304 -27.08 -1.37 -11.11
C ALA A 304 -26.59 -0.62 -12.38
N ALA A 305 -26.47 0.71 -12.33
CA ALA A 305 -26.00 1.53 -13.44
C ALA A 305 -24.52 1.88 -13.28
N PRO A 306 -23.73 1.91 -14.37
CA PRO A 306 -22.28 2.19 -14.30
C PRO A 306 -21.95 3.52 -13.63
N GLY A 307 -22.61 4.62 -14.00
CA GLY A 307 -22.32 5.96 -13.48
C GLY A 307 -22.34 6.06 -11.96
N PRO A 308 -23.48 5.77 -11.29
CA PRO A 308 -23.53 5.79 -9.83
C PRO A 308 -22.57 4.80 -9.15
N MET A 309 -22.33 3.61 -9.74
CA MET A 309 -21.34 2.68 -9.20
C MET A 309 -19.93 3.28 -9.22
N LEU A 310 -19.53 3.93 -10.30
CA LEU A 310 -18.22 4.59 -10.41
C LEU A 310 -18.08 5.75 -9.42
N VAL A 311 -19.15 6.53 -9.21
CA VAL A 311 -19.19 7.55 -8.14
C VAL A 311 -19.00 6.90 -6.77
N GLY A 312 -19.70 5.80 -6.51
CA GLY A 312 -19.53 5.04 -5.28
C GLY A 312 -18.08 4.58 -5.07
N PHE A 313 -17.43 4.04 -6.11
CA PHE A 313 -16.02 3.62 -6.06
C PHE A 313 -15.08 4.81 -5.82
N ALA A 314 -15.34 5.97 -6.42
CA ALA A 314 -14.56 7.18 -6.15
C ALA A 314 -14.70 7.62 -4.68
N VAL A 315 -15.92 7.61 -4.12
CA VAL A 315 -16.19 7.95 -2.71
C VAL A 315 -15.55 6.92 -1.76
N ILE A 316 -15.63 5.62 -2.08
CA ILE A 316 -14.90 4.57 -1.35
C ILE A 316 -13.40 4.90 -1.33
N GLY A 317 -12.83 5.21 -2.50
CA GLY A 317 -11.43 5.56 -2.63
C GLY A 317 -11.04 6.76 -1.78
N LEU A 318 -11.84 7.83 -1.79
CA LEU A 318 -11.63 8.99 -0.91
C LEU A 318 -11.51 8.58 0.56
N GLY A 319 -12.39 7.69 1.03
CA GLY A 319 -12.32 7.15 2.39
C GLY A 319 -11.04 6.33 2.62
N LEU A 320 -10.72 5.38 1.74
CA LEU A 320 -9.56 4.50 1.88
C LEU A 320 -8.23 5.25 1.88
N GLY A 321 -8.15 6.41 1.21
CA GLY A 321 -6.91 7.14 1.01
C GLY A 321 -6.13 7.44 2.29
N LEU A 322 -6.81 7.75 3.40
CA LEU A 322 -6.18 8.06 4.69
C LEU A 322 -6.15 6.88 5.67
N GLN A 323 -6.92 5.82 5.43
CA GLN A 323 -7.10 4.74 6.42
C GLN A 323 -5.78 4.04 6.73
N SER A 324 -5.03 3.61 5.71
CA SER A 324 -3.77 2.89 5.91
C SER A 324 -2.71 3.73 6.65
N PRO A 325 -2.40 4.99 6.27
CA PRO A 325 -1.42 5.79 7.00
C PRO A 325 -1.85 6.11 8.44
N LEU A 326 -3.13 6.43 8.67
CA LEU A 326 -3.63 6.69 10.03
C LEU A 326 -3.60 5.44 10.91
N ALA A 327 -4.00 4.29 10.38
CA ALA A 327 -3.99 3.04 11.12
C ALA A 327 -2.56 2.56 11.45
N ILE A 328 -1.59 2.77 10.55
CA ILE A 328 -0.16 2.50 10.82
C ILE A 328 0.35 3.43 11.91
N GLY A 329 0.12 4.75 11.79
CA GLY A 329 0.53 5.72 12.80
C GLY A 329 -0.02 5.37 14.19
N ARG A 330 -1.31 5.01 14.25
CA ARG A 330 -1.96 4.52 15.46
C ARG A 330 -1.26 3.30 16.08
N ALA A 331 -0.89 2.31 15.25
CA ALA A 331 -0.20 1.11 15.72
C ALA A 331 1.20 1.43 16.26
N VAL A 332 1.94 2.32 15.61
CA VAL A 332 3.27 2.76 16.04
C VAL A 332 3.19 3.51 17.39
N ILE A 333 2.22 4.41 17.56
CA ILE A 333 2.01 5.12 18.85
C ILE A 333 1.64 4.11 19.94
N ALA A 334 0.75 3.16 19.65
CA ALA A 334 0.33 2.15 20.60
C ALA A 334 1.43 1.13 21.00
N ALA A 335 2.56 1.12 20.29
CA ALA A 335 3.71 0.25 20.61
C ALA A 335 4.58 0.78 21.78
N GLU A 336 4.29 1.97 22.32
CA GLU A 336 4.89 2.51 23.57
C GLU A 336 6.43 2.39 23.63
N GLY A 337 7.12 3.10 22.74
CA GLY A 337 8.59 3.11 22.67
C GLY A 337 9.21 1.94 21.91
N GLN A 338 8.41 0.96 21.43
CA GLN A 338 8.85 -0.12 20.55
C GLN A 338 8.45 0.15 19.07
N ALA A 339 8.64 1.37 18.60
CA ALA A 339 8.17 1.84 17.29
C ALA A 339 8.64 0.96 16.12
N ASP A 340 9.93 0.56 16.09
CA ASP A 340 10.50 -0.28 15.04
C ASP A 340 9.86 -1.68 14.99
N ARG A 341 9.65 -2.27 16.18
CA ARG A 341 8.96 -3.57 16.30
C ARG A 341 7.50 -3.45 15.88
N GLY A 342 6.84 -2.35 16.26
CA GLY A 342 5.49 -2.02 15.84
C GLY A 342 5.38 -1.91 14.32
N ALA A 343 6.26 -1.14 13.69
CA ALA A 343 6.31 -0.96 12.24
C ALA A 343 6.58 -2.28 11.49
N GLY A 344 7.48 -3.11 11.99
CA GLY A 344 7.73 -4.44 11.41
C GLY A 344 6.49 -5.33 11.42
N LEU A 345 5.76 -5.35 12.54
CA LEU A 345 4.53 -6.14 12.66
C LEU A 345 3.37 -5.59 11.81
N THR A 346 3.31 -4.28 11.53
CA THR A 346 2.30 -3.75 10.60
C THR A 346 2.49 -4.30 9.18
N SER A 347 3.72 -4.51 8.74
CA SER A 347 3.99 -5.13 7.43
C SER A 347 3.48 -6.57 7.36
N VAL A 348 3.64 -7.34 8.44
CA VAL A 348 3.10 -8.70 8.53
C VAL A 348 1.58 -8.69 8.51
N ALA A 349 0.95 -7.79 9.27
CA ALA A 349 -0.51 -7.68 9.30
C ALA A 349 -1.07 -7.22 7.93
N ALA A 350 -0.41 -6.30 7.24
CA ALA A 350 -0.76 -5.92 5.88
C ALA A 350 -0.75 -7.14 4.94
N GLY A 351 0.32 -7.94 5.00
CA GLY A 351 0.45 -9.17 4.22
C GLY A 351 -0.68 -10.16 4.52
N LEU A 352 -0.95 -10.44 5.80
CA LEU A 352 -2.03 -11.34 6.19
C LEU A 352 -3.41 -10.83 5.75
N ALA A 353 -3.70 -9.55 5.97
CA ALA A 353 -4.97 -8.95 5.59
C ALA A 353 -5.18 -8.96 4.07
N SER A 354 -4.13 -8.65 3.30
CA SER A 354 -4.18 -8.65 1.83
C SER A 354 -4.36 -10.05 1.21
N GLY A 355 -3.92 -11.10 1.92
CA GLY A 355 -4.10 -12.48 1.48
C GLY A 355 -5.41 -13.10 1.93
N ILE A 356 -5.84 -12.85 3.18
CA ILE A 356 -6.98 -13.52 3.80
C ILE A 356 -8.31 -12.87 3.39
N ALA A 357 -8.45 -11.55 3.49
CA ALA A 357 -9.73 -10.88 3.30
C ALA A 357 -10.28 -11.04 1.87
N PRO A 358 -9.51 -10.84 0.79
CA PRO A 358 -9.98 -11.10 -0.57
C PRO A 358 -10.26 -12.59 -0.84
N PHE A 359 -9.52 -13.50 -0.21
CA PHE A 359 -9.76 -14.93 -0.31
C PHE A 359 -11.11 -15.31 0.30
N VAL A 360 -11.42 -14.80 1.51
CA VAL A 360 -12.71 -15.03 2.16
C VAL A 360 -13.85 -14.44 1.32
N LEU A 361 -13.67 -13.21 0.79
CA LEU A 361 -14.65 -12.60 -0.11
C LEU A 361 -14.91 -13.50 -1.33
N ALA A 362 -13.85 -13.99 -1.97
CA ALA A 362 -13.94 -14.85 -3.15
C ALA A 362 -14.64 -16.17 -2.85
N ALA A 363 -14.33 -16.81 -1.72
CA ALA A 363 -14.98 -18.04 -1.28
C ALA A 363 -16.48 -17.83 -1.02
N VAL A 364 -16.84 -16.73 -0.36
CA VAL A 364 -18.26 -16.36 -0.18
C VAL A 364 -18.93 -16.07 -1.51
N ALA A 365 -18.25 -15.39 -2.44
CA ALA A 365 -18.78 -15.05 -3.76
C ALA A 365 -19.05 -16.27 -4.64
N ASP A 366 -18.26 -17.33 -4.52
CA ASP A 366 -18.52 -18.59 -5.24
C ASP A 366 -19.82 -19.29 -4.80
N HIS A 367 -20.29 -19.07 -3.55
CA HIS A 367 -21.49 -19.67 -3.01
C HIS A 367 -22.72 -18.75 -3.02
N LEU A 368 -22.54 -17.46 -2.69
CA LEU A 368 -23.61 -16.50 -2.49
C LEU A 368 -23.68 -15.40 -3.56
N GLY A 369 -22.77 -15.45 -4.54
CA GLY A 369 -22.63 -14.41 -5.56
C GLY A 369 -21.80 -13.21 -5.10
N VAL A 370 -21.23 -12.51 -6.08
CA VAL A 370 -20.29 -11.37 -5.86
C VAL A 370 -20.96 -10.24 -5.09
N HIS A 371 -22.18 -9.87 -5.48
CA HIS A 371 -22.93 -8.78 -4.86
C HIS A 371 -23.10 -9.00 -3.34
N THR A 372 -23.53 -10.18 -2.93
CA THR A 372 -23.71 -10.52 -1.51
C THR A 372 -22.36 -10.60 -0.77
N ALA A 373 -21.34 -11.17 -1.40
CA ALA A 373 -20.01 -11.30 -0.78
C ALA A 373 -19.40 -9.96 -0.41
N PHE A 374 -19.66 -8.93 -1.20
CA PHE A 374 -19.14 -7.59 -0.92
C PHE A 374 -19.71 -6.91 0.33
N LEU A 375 -20.75 -7.46 0.96
CA LEU A 375 -21.22 -7.01 2.29
C LEU A 375 -20.17 -7.18 3.39
N ILE A 376 -19.11 -7.93 3.13
CA ILE A 376 -17.93 -7.97 4.01
C ILE A 376 -17.28 -6.58 4.17
N VAL A 377 -17.37 -5.72 3.15
CA VAL A 377 -16.76 -4.37 3.17
C VAL A 377 -17.38 -3.47 4.25
N PRO A 378 -18.70 -3.21 4.25
CA PRO A 378 -19.30 -2.41 5.31
C PRO A 378 -19.21 -3.10 6.68
N ALA A 379 -19.25 -4.43 6.76
CA ALA A 379 -19.06 -5.15 8.01
C ALA A 379 -17.67 -4.91 8.62
N LEU A 380 -16.61 -4.97 7.79
CA LEU A 380 -15.25 -4.65 8.22
C LEU A 380 -15.15 -3.18 8.65
N MET A 381 -15.72 -2.24 7.89
CA MET A 381 -15.65 -0.81 8.24
C MET A 381 -16.37 -0.51 9.55
N VAL A 382 -17.55 -1.07 9.79
CA VAL A 382 -18.27 -0.94 11.07
C VAL A 382 -17.46 -1.55 12.21
N ALA A 383 -16.90 -2.74 12.03
CA ALA A 383 -16.02 -3.35 13.03
C ALA A 383 -14.79 -2.47 13.32
N GLY A 384 -14.18 -1.87 12.28
CA GLY A 384 -13.09 -0.91 12.41
C GLY A 384 -13.47 0.32 13.25
N ILE A 385 -14.61 0.94 12.96
CA ILE A 385 -15.12 2.09 13.72
C ILE A 385 -15.33 1.72 15.20
N LEU A 386 -15.92 0.56 15.47
CA LEU A 386 -16.14 0.08 16.84
C LEU A 386 -14.81 -0.16 17.57
N LEU A 387 -13.82 -0.75 16.90
CA LEU A 387 -12.49 -0.98 17.45
C LEU A 387 -11.75 0.34 17.76
N VAL A 388 -11.82 1.33 16.85
CA VAL A 388 -11.22 2.66 17.06
C VAL A 388 -11.83 3.32 18.30
N ARG A 389 -13.16 3.26 18.46
CA ARG A 389 -13.87 3.85 19.60
C ARG A 389 -13.63 3.10 20.92
N ALA A 390 -13.46 1.78 20.87
CA ALA A 390 -13.23 0.95 22.06
C ALA A 390 -11.83 1.08 22.65
N ALA A 391 -10.85 1.53 21.86
CA ALA A 391 -9.46 1.62 22.28
C ALA A 391 -8.81 2.91 21.76
N PRO A 392 -9.23 4.10 22.19
CA PRO A 392 -8.62 5.34 21.74
C PRO A 392 -7.12 5.37 22.06
N VAL A 393 -6.33 5.86 21.11
CA VAL A 393 -4.88 6.05 21.30
C VAL A 393 -4.66 7.53 21.60
N PRO A 394 -4.09 7.87 22.79
CA PRO A 394 -3.83 9.25 23.15
C PRO A 394 -2.92 9.92 22.10
N VAL A 395 -3.30 11.11 21.65
CA VAL A 395 -2.38 11.99 20.93
C VAL A 395 -1.36 12.44 21.97
N THR A 396 -0.15 11.88 21.93
CA THR A 396 0.96 12.43 22.73
C THR A 396 1.31 13.76 22.10
N ASP A 397 1.12 14.85 22.85
CA ASP A 397 1.64 16.19 22.50
C ASP A 397 3.16 16.10 22.49
N ALA A 398 3.72 15.62 21.38
CA ALA A 398 5.16 15.45 21.20
C ALA A 398 5.93 16.79 21.06
N VAL A 399 5.35 17.88 21.49
CA VAL A 399 5.95 19.23 21.46
C VAL A 399 6.16 19.82 22.86
N GLY A 400 5.65 19.17 23.92
CA GLY A 400 5.65 19.74 25.28
C GLY A 400 6.82 19.39 26.18
N ASP A 401 7.50 18.27 26.00
CA ASP A 401 8.41 17.72 27.00
C ASP A 401 9.92 17.74 26.68
N ALA A 402 10.36 18.57 25.75
CA ALA A 402 11.76 18.67 25.35
C ALA A 402 12.46 19.98 25.78
N VAL A 403 12.02 20.63 26.84
CA VAL A 403 12.81 21.69 27.50
C VAL A 403 12.89 21.39 28.99
N PRO A 404 13.99 20.80 29.47
CA PRO A 404 14.29 20.84 30.91
C PRO A 404 14.55 22.29 31.30
N THR A 405 13.68 22.85 32.13
CA THR A 405 13.82 24.19 32.72
C THR A 405 14.80 24.21 33.91
N ASP A 406 15.79 23.35 33.93
CA ASP A 406 16.78 23.37 34.99
C ASP A 406 18.19 23.49 34.43
N ALA A 407 18.66 24.73 34.35
CA ALA A 407 20.05 25.17 34.58
C ALA A 407 20.26 26.63 34.16
N VAL A 408 19.84 27.55 35.03
CA VAL A 408 20.53 28.86 35.13
C VAL A 408 21.33 28.75 36.41
N PRO A 409 22.66 28.66 36.37
CA PRO A 409 23.47 28.94 37.58
C PRO A 409 23.62 30.45 37.71
N ASP A 410 23.51 30.93 38.93
CA ASP A 410 23.79 32.29 39.42
C ASP A 410 25.19 32.80 39.06
#